data_26cb315af60ec0c6a875ac91e74685fd
#
_entry.id   26cb315af60ec0c6a875ac91e74685fd
#
_cell.length_a   1.000
_cell.length_b   1.000
_cell.length_c   1.000
_cell.angle_alpha   90.00
_cell.angle_beta   90.00
_cell.angle_gamma   90.00
#
_symmetry.space_group_name_H-M   'P 1'
#
loop_
_entity.id
_entity.type
_entity.pdbx_description
1 polymer ?
#
loop_
_entity_poly.entity_id
_entity_poly.type
_entity_poly.pdbx_seq_one_letter_code
_entity_poly.pdbx_strand_id
1 'polypeptide(L)'
;MADSILIAYATRYGSTQEVADRIAAMLRESGLTVDVQPVKQVQTLDGYRAVVVGAPLYMSDWLKEARNFLSRHRATLTRLPVAIFALGPTEDKEKDWTETRKQFDKVLSQFHRLTPVAAELFGGRFDPARLTFPYNLIPGLKRMPVNDIRDWEAIGAWAKSLAEKLG
;
A
#
# COMPACT_ATOMS: atom_id res chain seq x y z
N MET A 1 -24.49 -0.48 11.13
CA MET A 1 -24.08 0.39 10.00
C MET A 1 -22.58 0.41 9.84
N ALA A 2 -22.13 0.45 8.62
CA ALA A 2 -20.70 0.46 8.32
C ALA A 2 -20.18 1.89 8.42
N ASP A 3 -19.46 2.20 9.48
CA ASP A 3 -18.94 3.56 9.73
C ASP A 3 -17.42 3.63 9.67
N SER A 4 -16.74 2.49 9.62
CA SER A 4 -15.27 2.43 9.66
C SER A 4 -14.66 2.26 8.29
N ILE A 5 -13.46 2.79 8.14
CA ILE A 5 -12.60 2.57 6.99
C ILE A 5 -11.54 1.55 7.38
N LEU A 6 -11.29 0.57 6.53
CA LEU A 6 -10.21 -0.38 6.72
C LEU A 6 -9.01 0.05 5.87
N ILE A 7 -7.84 0.10 6.48
CA ILE A 7 -6.57 0.13 5.75
C ILE A 7 -5.96 -1.26 5.88
N ALA A 8 -5.94 -2.00 4.78
CA ALA A 8 -5.37 -3.33 4.71
C ALA A 8 -4.02 -3.23 4.00
N TYR A 9 -2.97 -3.72 4.63
CA TYR A 9 -1.62 -3.64 4.05
C TYR A 9 -0.95 -5.00 4.00
N ALA A 10 -0.07 -5.15 3.01
CA ALA A 10 0.91 -6.21 2.98
C ALA A 10 2.30 -5.59 3.02
N THR A 11 3.20 -6.19 3.77
CA THR A 11 4.57 -5.70 3.89
C THR A 11 5.52 -6.89 4.00
N ARG A 12 6.74 -6.70 3.51
CA ARG A 12 7.78 -7.70 3.68
C ARG A 12 8.75 -7.30 4.79
N TYR A 13 9.04 -6.00 4.92
CA TYR A 13 10.04 -5.49 5.86
C TYR A 13 9.54 -4.32 6.71
N GLY A 14 8.25 -4.09 6.77
CA GLY A 14 7.64 -3.11 7.66
C GLY A 14 7.43 -1.70 7.09
N SER A 15 8.00 -1.38 5.92
CA SER A 15 7.91 -0.03 5.37
C SER A 15 6.50 0.36 4.97
N THR A 16 5.71 -0.58 4.44
CA THR A 16 4.33 -0.33 4.04
C THR A 16 3.44 -0.15 5.26
N GLN A 17 3.69 -0.88 6.34
CA GLN A 17 2.95 -0.72 7.59
C GLN A 17 3.08 0.71 8.13
N GLU A 18 4.29 1.25 8.12
CA GLU A 18 4.53 2.62 8.59
C GLU A 18 3.74 3.64 7.75
N VAL A 19 3.66 3.43 6.44
CA VAL A 19 2.85 4.29 5.55
C VAL A 19 1.36 4.13 5.86
N ALA A 20 0.89 2.90 6.04
CA ALA A 20 -0.50 2.64 6.40
C ALA A 20 -0.88 3.31 7.72
N ASP A 21 0.00 3.25 8.71
CA ASP A 21 -0.22 3.90 10.01
C ASP A 21 -0.29 5.43 9.87
N ARG A 22 0.54 6.01 9.01
CA ARG A 22 0.52 7.46 8.75
C ARG A 22 -0.79 7.87 8.08
N ILE A 23 -1.23 7.12 7.08
CA ILE A 23 -2.51 7.37 6.41
C ILE A 23 -3.65 7.29 7.43
N ALA A 24 -3.65 6.26 8.28
CA ALA A 24 -4.67 6.10 9.31
C ALA A 24 -4.71 7.29 10.27
N ALA A 25 -3.55 7.76 10.73
CA ALA A 25 -3.46 8.91 11.63
C ALA A 25 -4.07 10.17 11.00
N MET A 26 -3.78 10.41 9.73
CA MET A 26 -4.31 11.57 9.00
C MET A 26 -5.82 11.48 8.80
N LEU A 27 -6.34 10.29 8.49
CA LEU A 27 -7.79 10.08 8.35
C LEU A 27 -8.51 10.24 9.69
N ARG A 28 -7.91 9.78 10.77
CA ARG A 28 -8.46 9.95 12.13
C ARG A 28 -8.49 11.42 12.54
N GLU A 29 -7.48 12.19 12.17
CA GLU A 29 -7.46 13.64 12.39
C GLU A 29 -8.61 14.34 11.66
N SER A 30 -9.07 13.77 10.55
CA SER A 30 -10.22 14.26 9.79
C SER A 30 -11.57 13.79 10.37
N GLY A 31 -11.56 13.13 11.52
CA GLY A 31 -12.77 12.68 12.20
C GLY A 31 -13.29 11.30 11.77
N LEU A 32 -12.51 10.56 10.99
CA LEU A 32 -12.93 9.24 10.50
C LEU A 32 -12.47 8.13 11.43
N THR A 33 -13.28 7.08 11.54
CA THR A 33 -12.92 5.87 12.26
C THR A 33 -12.17 4.93 11.31
N VAL A 34 -10.95 4.53 11.70
CA VAL A 34 -10.07 3.76 10.83
C VAL A 34 -9.44 2.59 11.59
N ASP A 35 -9.55 1.41 11.01
CA ASP A 35 -8.84 0.21 11.45
C ASP A 35 -7.67 -0.05 10.49
N VAL A 36 -6.54 -0.49 11.03
CA VAL A 36 -5.36 -0.88 10.24
C VAL A 36 -5.06 -2.35 10.52
N GLN A 37 -5.03 -3.17 9.47
CA GLN A 37 -4.77 -4.59 9.61
C GLN A 37 -3.89 -5.11 8.47
N PRO A 38 -2.99 -6.08 8.76
CA PRO A 38 -2.36 -6.84 7.68
C PRO A 38 -3.41 -7.59 6.88
N VAL A 39 -3.22 -7.67 5.57
CA VAL A 39 -4.20 -8.34 4.69
C VAL A 39 -4.49 -9.78 5.09
N LYS A 40 -3.50 -10.47 5.68
CA LYS A 40 -3.66 -11.86 6.12
C LYS A 40 -4.60 -12.02 7.31
N GLN A 41 -4.78 -10.97 8.10
CA GLN A 41 -5.65 -11.00 9.29
C GLN A 41 -7.09 -10.59 8.98
N VAL A 42 -7.34 -10.05 7.79
CA VAL A 42 -8.68 -9.63 7.40
C VAL A 42 -9.48 -10.84 6.92
N GLN A 43 -10.48 -11.22 7.68
CA GLN A 43 -11.34 -12.35 7.35
C GLN A 43 -12.58 -11.89 6.59
N THR A 44 -13.16 -10.76 6.97
CA THR A 44 -14.36 -10.21 6.37
C THR A 44 -14.22 -8.70 6.23
N LEU A 45 -14.95 -8.14 5.27
CA LEU A 45 -15.05 -6.68 5.09
C LEU A 45 -16.36 -6.13 5.68
N ASP A 46 -17.13 -6.95 6.38
CA ASP A 46 -18.35 -6.50 7.03
C ASP A 46 -18.04 -5.40 8.05
N GLY A 47 -18.86 -4.36 8.08
CA GLY A 47 -18.67 -3.23 8.97
C GLY A 47 -17.76 -2.12 8.41
N TYR A 48 -17.20 -2.30 7.24
CA TYR A 48 -16.39 -1.26 6.59
C TYR A 48 -17.16 -0.63 5.43
N ARG A 49 -17.14 0.70 5.38
CA ARG A 49 -17.77 1.45 4.31
C ARG A 49 -16.81 1.80 3.16
N ALA A 50 -15.52 1.67 3.40
CA ALA A 50 -14.48 1.93 2.41
C ALA A 50 -13.21 1.16 2.81
N VAL A 51 -12.36 0.87 1.82
CA VAL A 51 -11.14 0.11 2.03
C VAL A 51 -9.98 0.79 1.31
N VAL A 52 -8.86 0.92 2.00
CA VAL A 52 -7.59 1.32 1.42
C VAL A 52 -6.68 0.10 1.45
N VAL A 53 -6.09 -0.25 0.32
CA VAL A 53 -5.18 -1.40 0.21
C VAL A 53 -3.81 -0.91 -0.22
N GLY A 54 -2.78 -1.30 0.52
CA GLY A 54 -1.41 -0.91 0.21
C GLY A 54 -0.43 -2.05 0.31
N ALA A 55 0.57 -2.04 -0.57
CA ALA A 55 1.65 -3.01 -0.58
C ALA A 55 2.82 -2.50 -1.42
N PRO A 56 4.03 -3.04 -1.20
CA PRO A 56 5.15 -2.68 -2.05
C PRO A 56 5.08 -3.39 -3.40
N LEU A 57 5.64 -2.76 -4.43
CA LEU A 57 6.01 -3.43 -5.65
C LEU A 57 7.33 -4.16 -5.39
N TYR A 58 7.33 -5.46 -5.62
CA TYR A 58 8.45 -6.33 -5.34
C TYR A 58 8.67 -7.26 -6.53
N MET A 59 9.90 -7.32 -7.02
CA MET A 59 10.24 -8.15 -8.19
C MET A 59 9.32 -7.86 -9.39
N SER A 60 9.11 -6.60 -9.68
CA SER A 60 8.28 -6.10 -10.79
C SER A 60 6.79 -6.38 -10.68
N ASP A 61 6.32 -6.78 -9.49
CA ASP A 61 4.90 -7.07 -9.27
C ASP A 61 4.48 -6.59 -7.88
N TRP A 62 3.19 -6.41 -7.70
CA TRP A 62 2.63 -6.09 -6.38
C TRP A 62 2.70 -7.32 -5.49
N LEU A 63 2.95 -7.11 -4.21
CA LEU A 63 3.14 -8.22 -3.29
C LEU A 63 1.94 -9.18 -3.35
N LYS A 64 2.23 -10.47 -3.44
CA LYS A 64 1.23 -11.52 -3.69
C LYS A 64 0.09 -11.50 -2.68
N GLU A 65 0.38 -11.25 -1.42
CA GLU A 65 -0.62 -11.21 -0.36
C GLU A 65 -1.69 -10.14 -0.63
N ALA A 66 -1.27 -8.98 -1.15
CA ALA A 66 -2.20 -7.91 -1.50
C ALA A 66 -3.05 -8.28 -2.72
N ARG A 67 -2.45 -8.91 -3.72
CA ARG A 67 -3.19 -9.41 -4.89
C ARG A 67 -4.23 -10.44 -4.50
N ASN A 68 -3.84 -11.38 -3.63
CA ASN A 68 -4.75 -12.40 -3.13
C ASN A 68 -5.90 -11.80 -2.33
N PHE A 69 -5.62 -10.75 -1.56
CA PHE A 69 -6.65 -10.02 -0.83
C PHE A 69 -7.69 -9.41 -1.77
N LEU A 70 -7.25 -8.72 -2.83
CA LEU A 70 -8.16 -8.14 -3.81
C LEU A 70 -9.01 -9.22 -4.51
N SER A 71 -8.40 -10.34 -4.85
CA SER A 71 -9.11 -11.45 -5.49
C SER A 71 -10.14 -12.09 -4.58
N ARG A 72 -9.76 -12.34 -3.32
CA ARG A 72 -10.63 -12.99 -2.34
C ARG A 72 -11.84 -12.15 -1.98
N HIS A 73 -11.67 -10.83 -1.88
CA HIS A 73 -12.73 -9.91 -1.48
C HIS A 73 -13.33 -9.14 -2.66
N ARG A 74 -13.10 -9.59 -3.88
CA ARG A 74 -13.49 -8.89 -5.10
C ARG A 74 -14.96 -8.49 -5.14
N ALA A 75 -15.86 -9.40 -4.78
CA ALA A 75 -17.29 -9.13 -4.82
C ALA A 75 -17.69 -7.95 -3.92
N THR A 76 -17.14 -7.91 -2.72
CA THR A 76 -17.41 -6.82 -1.77
C THR A 76 -16.72 -5.53 -2.19
N LEU A 77 -15.45 -5.61 -2.61
CA LEU A 77 -14.67 -4.44 -3.02
C LEU A 77 -15.24 -3.74 -4.26
N THR A 78 -15.93 -4.48 -5.12
CA THR A 78 -16.59 -3.89 -6.28
C THR A 78 -17.74 -2.94 -5.88
N ARG A 79 -18.29 -3.11 -4.67
CA ARG A 79 -19.41 -2.32 -4.16
C ARG A 79 -19.02 -1.23 -3.18
N LEU A 80 -17.74 -1.16 -2.80
CA LEU A 80 -17.24 -0.16 -1.84
C LEU A 80 -16.27 0.79 -2.52
N PRO A 81 -16.16 2.04 -2.04
CA PRO A 81 -15.06 2.89 -2.42
C PRO A 81 -13.72 2.24 -2.01
N VAL A 82 -12.81 2.09 -2.97
CA VAL A 82 -11.50 1.48 -2.76
C VAL A 82 -10.43 2.43 -3.21
N ALA A 83 -9.43 2.65 -2.37
CA ALA A 83 -8.21 3.35 -2.73
C ALA A 83 -7.04 2.37 -2.65
N ILE A 84 -6.09 2.51 -3.55
CA ILE A 84 -4.93 1.61 -3.65
C ILE A 84 -3.65 2.43 -3.65
N PHE A 85 -2.67 2.00 -2.86
CA PHE A 85 -1.34 2.59 -2.95
C PHE A 85 -0.28 1.51 -3.06
N ALA A 86 0.83 1.89 -3.69
CA ALA A 86 2.00 1.03 -3.78
C ALA A 86 3.24 1.80 -3.33
N LEU A 87 4.19 1.09 -2.75
CA LEU A 87 5.53 1.59 -2.52
C LEU A 87 6.41 1.09 -3.65
N GLY A 88 7.11 2.00 -4.29
CA GLY A 88 7.88 1.72 -5.50
C GLY A 88 9.38 1.83 -5.30
N PRO A 89 10.06 2.68 -6.08
CA PRO A 89 11.51 2.69 -6.10
C PRO A 89 12.08 3.10 -4.75
N THR A 90 13.27 2.61 -4.45
CA THR A 90 14.03 2.97 -3.25
C THR A 90 15.13 3.97 -3.55
N GLU A 91 15.32 4.31 -4.82
CA GLU A 91 16.22 5.37 -5.28
C GLU A 91 15.42 6.38 -6.10
N ASP A 92 15.73 7.66 -5.92
CA ASP A 92 15.01 8.73 -6.60
C ASP A 92 15.61 9.00 -7.98
N LYS A 93 15.39 8.06 -8.89
CA LYS A 93 15.83 8.14 -10.29
C LYS A 93 14.62 8.13 -11.21
N GLU A 94 14.58 9.03 -12.17
CA GLU A 94 13.47 9.15 -13.11
C GLU A 94 13.14 7.82 -13.82
N LYS A 95 14.19 7.08 -14.22
CA LYS A 95 14.02 5.78 -14.88
C LYS A 95 13.29 4.80 -13.96
N ASP A 96 13.66 4.76 -12.68
CA ASP A 96 13.05 3.85 -11.72
C ASP A 96 11.59 4.22 -11.47
N TRP A 97 11.28 5.49 -11.36
CA TRP A 97 9.89 5.97 -11.23
C TRP A 97 9.05 5.60 -12.45
N THR A 98 9.58 5.81 -13.65
CA THR A 98 8.88 5.49 -14.89
C THR A 98 8.57 3.99 -14.98
N GLU A 99 9.57 3.17 -14.69
CA GLU A 99 9.43 1.72 -14.75
C GLU A 99 8.44 1.21 -13.70
N THR A 100 8.55 1.71 -12.48
CA THR A 100 7.67 1.32 -11.37
C THR A 100 6.23 1.76 -11.63
N ARG A 101 6.04 2.93 -12.23
CA ARG A 101 4.70 3.41 -12.62
C ARG A 101 4.05 2.45 -13.62
N LYS A 102 4.80 1.99 -14.61
CA LYS A 102 4.31 1.01 -15.59
C LYS A 102 3.91 -0.30 -14.91
N GLN A 103 4.71 -0.77 -13.97
CA GLN A 103 4.42 -1.99 -13.21
C GLN A 103 3.14 -1.84 -12.41
N PHE A 104 2.96 -0.71 -11.74
CA PHE A 104 1.75 -0.45 -10.95
C PHE A 104 0.51 -0.36 -11.84
N ASP A 105 0.61 0.35 -12.97
CA ASP A 105 -0.50 0.45 -13.93
C ASP A 105 -0.90 -0.93 -14.46
N LYS A 106 0.08 -1.79 -14.70
CA LYS A 106 -0.18 -3.18 -15.12
C LYS A 106 -0.94 -3.96 -14.05
N VAL A 107 -0.55 -3.81 -12.79
CA VAL A 107 -1.26 -4.45 -11.68
C VAL A 107 -2.70 -3.95 -11.61
N LEU A 108 -2.91 -2.64 -11.67
CA LEU A 108 -4.25 -2.04 -11.61
C LEU A 108 -5.12 -2.53 -12.77
N SER A 109 -4.55 -2.72 -13.95
CA SER A 109 -5.29 -3.21 -15.12
C SER A 109 -5.84 -4.63 -14.94
N GLN A 110 -5.20 -5.44 -14.09
CA GLN A 110 -5.67 -6.79 -13.77
C GLN A 110 -6.90 -6.78 -12.87
N PHE A 111 -7.16 -5.67 -12.18
CA PHE A 111 -8.30 -5.50 -11.28
C PHE A 111 -9.25 -4.39 -11.77
N HIS A 112 -9.43 -4.29 -13.07
CA HIS A 112 -10.20 -3.22 -13.71
C HIS A 112 -11.65 -3.10 -13.23
N ARG A 113 -12.22 -4.17 -12.68
CA ARG A 113 -13.59 -4.16 -12.15
C ARG A 113 -13.74 -3.43 -10.83
N LEU A 114 -12.61 -3.20 -10.11
CA LEU A 114 -12.65 -2.52 -8.82
C LEU A 114 -12.84 -1.00 -8.96
N THR A 115 -12.44 -0.42 -10.08
CA THR A 115 -12.49 1.03 -10.35
C THR A 115 -12.12 1.86 -9.11
N PRO A 116 -10.84 1.84 -8.68
CA PRO A 116 -10.44 2.56 -7.47
C PRO A 116 -10.77 4.05 -7.56
N VAL A 117 -11.23 4.65 -6.45
CA VAL A 117 -11.47 6.09 -6.37
C VAL A 117 -10.18 6.89 -6.32
N ALA A 118 -9.08 6.25 -5.92
CA ALA A 118 -7.76 6.84 -5.92
C ALA A 118 -6.72 5.72 -5.99
N ALA A 119 -5.62 5.99 -6.68
CA ALA A 119 -4.46 5.11 -6.71
C ALA A 119 -3.20 5.98 -6.71
N GLU A 120 -2.23 5.64 -5.86
CA GLU A 120 -1.00 6.43 -5.73
C GLU A 120 0.22 5.55 -5.57
N LEU A 121 1.32 6.01 -6.14
CA LEU A 121 2.62 5.39 -6.04
C LEU A 121 3.55 6.28 -5.22
N PHE A 122 4.04 5.74 -4.11
CA PHE A 122 5.01 6.43 -3.26
C PHE A 122 6.38 5.80 -3.40
N GLY A 123 7.43 6.55 -3.04
CA GLY A 123 8.76 5.98 -2.89
C GLY A 123 8.78 4.93 -1.78
N GLY A 124 9.73 4.02 -1.86
CA GLY A 124 9.90 2.94 -0.91
C GLY A 124 11.10 3.14 0.00
N ARG A 125 11.37 2.12 0.80
CA ARG A 125 12.53 2.06 1.70
C ARG A 125 13.25 0.74 1.50
N PHE A 126 14.57 0.80 1.46
CA PHE A 126 15.42 -0.38 1.50
C PHE A 126 16.38 -0.26 2.68
N ASP A 127 16.35 -1.24 3.56
CA ASP A 127 17.25 -1.31 4.72
C ASP A 127 17.85 -2.72 4.78
N PRO A 128 19.17 -2.86 4.50
CA PRO A 128 19.82 -4.17 4.53
C PRO A 128 19.71 -4.88 5.88
N ALA A 129 19.61 -4.13 6.98
CA ALA A 129 19.47 -4.71 8.31
C ALA A 129 18.15 -5.44 8.53
N ARG A 130 17.13 -5.17 7.72
CA ARG A 130 15.81 -5.78 7.81
C ARG A 130 15.63 -6.98 6.90
N LEU A 131 16.63 -7.32 6.07
CA LEU A 131 16.56 -8.46 5.18
C LEU A 131 16.40 -9.76 5.95
N THR A 132 15.50 -10.63 5.45
CA THR A 132 15.24 -11.94 6.02
C THR A 132 15.82 -13.04 5.12
N PHE A 133 15.90 -14.28 5.63
CA PHE A 133 16.37 -15.43 4.87
C PHE A 133 15.53 -15.60 3.57
N PRO A 134 16.11 -15.90 2.41
CA PRO A 134 17.55 -16.12 2.16
C PRO A 134 18.33 -14.85 1.82
N TYR A 135 17.68 -13.72 1.66
CA TYR A 135 18.30 -12.48 1.17
C TYR A 135 19.35 -11.92 2.13
N ASN A 136 19.18 -12.15 3.44
CA ASN A 136 20.16 -11.74 4.45
C ASN A 136 21.50 -12.47 4.35
N LEU A 137 21.57 -13.54 3.56
CA LEU A 137 22.80 -14.30 3.32
C LEU A 137 23.58 -13.81 2.09
N ILE A 138 23.05 -12.86 1.33
CA ILE A 138 23.71 -12.34 0.15
C ILE A 138 24.59 -11.16 0.54
N PRO A 139 25.95 -11.30 0.50
CA PRO A 139 26.83 -10.23 1.00
C PRO A 139 26.65 -8.89 0.29
N GLY A 140 26.40 -8.90 -1.01
CA GLY A 140 26.19 -7.68 -1.80
C GLY A 140 24.99 -6.88 -1.32
N LEU A 141 23.91 -7.54 -0.95
CA LEU A 141 22.70 -6.87 -0.45
C LEU A 141 22.93 -6.28 0.94
N LYS A 142 23.65 -6.97 1.81
CA LYS A 142 23.96 -6.48 3.16
C LYS A 142 24.85 -5.25 3.17
N ARG A 143 25.64 -5.06 2.12
CA ARG A 143 26.57 -3.93 2.00
C ARG A 143 25.94 -2.70 1.37
N MET A 144 24.72 -2.82 0.86
CA MET A 144 24.03 -1.68 0.26
C MET A 144 23.66 -0.66 1.34
N PRO A 145 23.68 0.63 1.01
CA PRO A 145 23.26 1.67 1.96
C PRO A 145 21.76 1.59 2.23
N VAL A 146 21.35 2.09 3.38
CA VAL A 146 19.93 2.31 3.67
C VAL A 146 19.42 3.42 2.77
N ASN A 147 18.35 3.16 2.04
CA ASN A 147 17.66 4.15 1.24
C ASN A 147 16.21 4.27 1.71
N ASP A 148 15.77 5.50 1.91
CA ASP A 148 14.38 5.79 2.27
C ASP A 148 13.97 7.06 1.54
N ILE A 149 13.18 6.88 0.48
CA ILE A 149 12.66 8.00 -0.30
C ILE A 149 11.16 8.14 -0.16
N ARG A 150 10.61 7.62 0.94
CA ARG A 150 9.19 7.83 1.25
C ARG A 150 8.98 9.31 1.56
N ASP A 151 8.11 9.95 0.80
CA ASP A 151 7.76 11.35 0.98
C ASP A 151 6.57 11.45 1.93
N TRP A 152 6.86 11.68 3.21
CA TRP A 152 5.83 11.72 4.25
C TRP A 152 4.85 12.87 4.09
N GLU A 153 5.27 13.97 3.49
CA GLU A 153 4.39 15.10 3.20
C GLU A 153 3.39 14.72 2.10
N ALA A 154 3.87 14.10 1.03
CA ALA A 154 3.01 13.61 -0.06
C ALA A 154 2.03 12.54 0.42
N ILE A 155 2.49 11.62 1.29
CA ILE A 155 1.65 10.59 1.89
C ILE A 155 0.53 11.24 2.72
N GLY A 156 0.87 12.21 3.54
CA GLY A 156 -0.11 12.95 4.34
C GLY A 156 -1.11 13.73 3.50
N ALA A 157 -0.65 14.38 2.42
CA ALA A 157 -1.52 15.11 1.51
C ALA A 157 -2.50 14.19 0.79
N TRP A 158 -2.02 13.02 0.36
CA TRP A 158 -2.89 12.02 -0.26
C TRP A 158 -3.95 11.50 0.71
N ALA A 159 -3.55 11.23 1.96
CA ALA A 159 -4.47 10.79 2.99
C ALA A 159 -5.58 11.83 3.24
N LYS A 160 -5.24 13.11 3.28
CA LYS A 160 -6.24 14.18 3.41
C LYS A 160 -7.22 14.18 2.23
N SER A 161 -6.72 13.96 1.02
CA SER A 161 -7.58 13.88 -0.16
C SER A 161 -8.52 12.66 -0.09
N LEU A 162 -8.07 11.56 0.52
CA LEU A 162 -8.90 10.39 0.73
C LEU A 162 -10.05 10.65 1.68
N ALA A 163 -9.87 11.49 2.69
CA ALA A 163 -10.93 11.82 3.63
C ALA A 163 -12.18 12.34 2.91
N GLU A 164 -12.01 13.12 1.86
CA GLU A 164 -13.11 13.63 1.04
C GLU A 164 -13.72 12.55 0.14
N LYS A 165 -12.90 11.64 -0.38
CA LYS A 165 -13.33 10.60 -1.32
C LYS A 165 -13.96 9.39 -0.64
N LEU A 166 -13.54 9.09 0.58
CA LEU A 166 -13.98 7.94 1.35
C LEU A 166 -14.95 8.30 2.48
N GLY A 167 -15.05 9.56 2.77
CA GLY A 167 -15.87 10.09 3.84
C GLY A 167 -17.37 10.16 3.59
#